data_e462ba86a1fd2b46ec119f77f0b69fa2
#
_entry.id   e462ba86a1fd2b46ec119f77f0b69fa2
#
_cell.length_a   1.000
_cell.length_b   1.000
_cell.length_c   1.000
_cell.angle_alpha   90.00
_cell.angle_beta   90.00
_cell.angle_gamma   90.00
#
_symmetry.space_group_name_H-M   'P 1'
#
loop_
_entity.id
_entity.type
_entity.pdbx_description
1 polymer ?
#
loop_
_entity_poly.entity_id
_entity_poly.type
_entity_poly.pdbx_seq_one_letter_code
_entity_poly.pdbx_strand_id
1 'polypeptide(L)'
;MKFKLSLISTALLTAVSVSSYAAKEADTLEQINVDVNSPELQQIGYHAVGTSSVSKVNVPIIDTPTTVSVVTSKLIEDRKPNDLIDALSSVSGVSQANTLGGIFDAVQKRGFGGNRDNSIMRNGIQAGPSHNFGATTETVEVLKGPASVLYGIQDPGGIVNVITKKPQQESKHVIG
;
A
#
# COMPACT_ATOMS: atom_id res chain seq x y z
N MET A 1 -10.82 -76.79 19.48
CA MET A 1 -11.36 -75.93 18.39
C MET A 1 -11.75 -74.56 18.93
N LYS A 2 -10.76 -73.78 19.46
CA LYS A 2 -10.98 -72.46 20.09
C LYS A 2 -9.83 -71.46 19.84
N PHE A 3 -9.17 -71.47 18.71
CA PHE A 3 -8.01 -70.61 18.44
C PHE A 3 -8.09 -69.72 17.17
N LYS A 4 -9.23 -69.62 16.55
CA LYS A 4 -9.37 -68.83 15.31
C LYS A 4 -10.13 -67.53 15.41
N LEU A 5 -10.64 -67.14 16.58
CA LEU A 5 -11.38 -65.89 16.76
C LEU A 5 -10.55 -64.71 17.30
N SER A 6 -9.34 -64.97 17.77
CA SER A 6 -8.48 -63.94 18.40
C SER A 6 -7.64 -63.13 17.39
N LEU A 7 -7.37 -63.69 16.22
CA LEU A 7 -6.50 -63.04 15.21
C LEU A 7 -7.23 -62.02 14.32
N ILE A 8 -8.56 -62.10 14.24
CA ILE A 8 -9.36 -61.17 13.45
C ILE A 8 -9.68 -59.89 14.23
N SER A 9 -9.76 -59.97 15.56
CA SER A 9 -10.03 -58.85 16.43
C SER A 9 -8.85 -57.85 16.53
N THR A 10 -7.60 -58.31 16.44
CA THR A 10 -6.40 -57.46 16.51
C THR A 10 -6.07 -56.75 15.21
N ALA A 11 -6.52 -57.29 14.07
CA ALA A 11 -6.29 -56.63 12.77
C ALA A 11 -7.24 -55.46 12.50
N LEU A 12 -8.40 -55.42 13.19
CA LEU A 12 -9.38 -54.35 12.99
C LEU A 12 -9.12 -53.10 13.87
N LEU A 13 -8.28 -53.21 14.92
CA LEU A 13 -7.97 -52.08 15.79
C LEU A 13 -6.80 -51.24 15.32
N THR A 14 -6.01 -51.70 14.36
CA THR A 14 -4.84 -50.95 13.83
C THR A 14 -5.14 -50.11 12.57
N ALA A 15 -6.35 -50.23 12.00
CA ALA A 15 -6.73 -49.49 10.80
C ALA A 15 -7.40 -48.12 11.07
N VAL A 16 -7.65 -47.73 12.33
CA VAL A 16 -8.36 -46.49 12.69
C VAL A 16 -7.42 -45.35 13.10
N SER A 17 -6.12 -45.58 13.22
CA SER A 17 -5.18 -44.58 13.77
C SER A 17 -4.38 -43.80 12.73
N VAL A 18 -4.66 -43.89 11.44
CA VAL A 18 -3.89 -43.19 10.40
C VAL A 18 -4.66 -42.01 9.74
N SER A 19 -5.89 -41.75 10.17
CA SER A 19 -6.71 -40.66 9.54
C SER A 19 -6.66 -39.30 10.23
N SER A 20 -5.75 -39.08 11.19
CA SER A 20 -5.72 -37.84 11.98
C SER A 20 -4.54 -36.88 11.68
N TYR A 21 -3.74 -37.15 10.67
CA TYR A 21 -2.59 -36.30 10.37
C TYR A 21 -2.65 -35.49 9.07
N ALA A 22 -3.78 -35.50 8.36
CA ALA A 22 -3.92 -34.78 7.09
C ALA A 22 -4.92 -33.61 7.14
N ALA A 23 -5.18 -33.04 8.31
CA ALA A 23 -6.07 -31.89 8.43
C ALA A 23 -5.49 -30.83 9.36
N LYS A 24 -4.25 -30.39 9.07
CA LYS A 24 -3.73 -29.19 9.74
C LYS A 24 -2.75 -28.49 8.83
N GLU A 25 -3.30 -27.77 7.88
CA GLU A 25 -2.85 -26.54 7.26
C GLU A 25 -3.92 -26.13 6.24
N ALA A 26 -5.15 -25.92 6.71
CA ALA A 26 -5.95 -24.91 6.11
C ALA A 26 -5.29 -23.62 6.57
N ASP A 27 -4.48 -23.05 5.69
CA ASP A 27 -4.05 -21.69 5.75
C ASP A 27 -5.32 -20.87 6.06
N THR A 28 -5.47 -20.45 7.31
CA THR A 28 -6.52 -19.51 7.68
C THR A 28 -6.12 -18.24 6.99
N LEU A 29 -6.61 -18.05 5.75
CA LEU A 29 -6.62 -16.77 5.12
C LEU A 29 -7.18 -15.81 6.16
N GLU A 30 -6.31 -14.98 6.69
CA GLU A 30 -6.67 -13.95 7.66
C GLU A 30 -7.80 -13.16 7.01
N GLN A 31 -9.00 -13.31 7.59
CA GLN A 31 -10.18 -12.68 7.04
C GLN A 31 -9.97 -11.17 7.16
N ILE A 32 -9.69 -10.53 6.03
CA ILE A 32 -9.51 -9.09 5.94
C ILE A 32 -10.86 -8.45 6.25
N ASN A 33 -11.09 -8.10 7.52
CA ASN A 33 -12.22 -7.29 7.90
C ASN A 33 -11.93 -5.85 7.48
N VAL A 34 -12.40 -5.49 6.29
CA VAL A 34 -12.41 -4.09 5.85
C VAL A 34 -13.52 -3.38 6.62
N ASP A 35 -13.16 -2.62 7.62
CA ASP A 35 -14.10 -1.74 8.30
C ASP A 35 -14.39 -0.52 7.39
N VAL A 36 -15.48 -0.61 6.65
CA VAL A 36 -15.91 0.42 5.69
C VAL A 36 -16.21 1.76 6.37
N ASN A 37 -16.35 1.79 7.69
CA ASN A 37 -16.62 3.00 8.46
C ASN A 37 -15.35 3.78 8.85
N SER A 38 -14.17 3.24 8.57
CA SER A 38 -12.93 3.95 8.84
C SER A 38 -12.66 4.96 7.72
N PRO A 39 -12.67 6.28 7.97
CA PRO A 39 -12.39 7.29 6.95
C PRO A 39 -10.90 7.38 6.57
N GLU A 40 -10.09 6.50 7.11
CA GLU A 40 -8.65 6.50 6.88
C GLU A 40 -8.23 5.44 5.86
N LEU A 41 -7.14 5.73 5.15
CA LEU A 41 -6.48 4.77 4.29
C LEU A 41 -6.00 3.57 5.12
N GLN A 42 -6.60 2.42 4.91
CA GLN A 42 -6.14 1.18 5.51
C GLN A 42 -5.11 0.51 4.59
N GLN A 43 -4.03 0.05 5.18
CA GLN A 43 -2.95 -0.63 4.47
C GLN A 43 -2.83 -2.06 4.99
N ILE A 44 -2.94 -3.01 4.07
CA ILE A 44 -2.77 -4.43 4.37
C ILE A 44 -1.59 -4.94 3.55
N GLY A 45 -0.42 -4.94 4.17
CA GLY A 45 0.82 -5.27 3.48
C GLY A 45 1.11 -4.30 2.32
N TYR A 46 1.13 -4.82 1.09
CA TYR A 46 1.38 -4.04 -0.12
C TYR A 46 0.11 -3.43 -0.74
N HIS A 47 -1.05 -3.72 -0.19
CA HIS A 47 -2.33 -3.24 -0.69
C HIS A 47 -2.87 -2.11 0.18
N ALA A 48 -3.40 -1.09 -0.47
CA ALA A 48 -4.15 -0.03 0.17
C ALA A 48 -5.64 -0.27 -0.01
N VAL A 49 -6.37 -0.25 1.09
CA VAL A 49 -7.82 -0.42 1.14
C VAL A 49 -8.42 0.77 1.90
N GLY A 50 -9.67 1.09 1.66
CA GLY A 50 -10.32 2.23 2.30
C GLY A 50 -10.27 3.47 1.43
N THR A 51 -10.25 4.65 2.04
CA THR A 51 -10.30 5.94 1.35
C THR A 51 -8.91 6.54 1.17
N SER A 52 -8.68 7.16 0.02
CA SER A 52 -7.44 7.88 -0.24
C SER A 52 -7.59 9.35 0.17
N SER A 53 -6.61 9.89 0.88
CA SER A 53 -6.61 11.31 1.27
C SER A 53 -6.51 12.24 0.07
N VAL A 54 -5.92 11.76 -1.02
CA VAL A 54 -5.74 12.52 -2.25
C VAL A 54 -7.04 12.75 -3.02
N SER A 55 -8.05 11.91 -2.82
CA SER A 55 -9.36 12.08 -3.46
C SER A 55 -10.26 13.12 -2.76
N LYS A 56 -9.96 13.48 -1.52
CA LYS A 56 -10.75 14.36 -0.63
C LYS A 56 -12.21 13.93 -0.45
N VAL A 57 -12.55 12.72 -0.83
CA VAL A 57 -13.88 12.12 -0.66
C VAL A 57 -13.76 10.88 0.20
N ASN A 58 -14.75 10.69 1.07
CA ASN A 58 -14.80 9.51 1.95
C ASN A 58 -15.48 8.33 1.21
N VAL A 59 -14.83 7.89 0.13
CA VAL A 59 -15.29 6.78 -0.71
C VAL A 59 -14.15 5.77 -0.85
N PRO A 60 -14.41 4.47 -0.76
CA PRO A 60 -13.41 3.44 -0.98
C PRO A 60 -12.67 3.65 -2.31
N ILE A 61 -11.37 3.33 -2.34
CA ILE A 61 -10.54 3.51 -3.54
C ILE A 61 -11.16 2.78 -4.74
N ILE A 62 -11.75 1.60 -4.52
CA ILE A 62 -12.37 0.80 -5.57
C ILE A 62 -13.60 1.48 -6.19
N ASP A 63 -14.31 2.29 -5.43
CA ASP A 63 -15.53 3.01 -5.86
C ASP A 63 -15.21 4.44 -6.33
N THR A 64 -13.95 4.85 -6.22
CA THR A 64 -13.52 6.20 -6.62
C THR A 64 -13.47 6.29 -8.15
N PRO A 65 -14.12 7.29 -8.80
CA PRO A 65 -14.18 7.39 -10.26
C PRO A 65 -12.85 7.83 -10.90
N THR A 66 -11.78 7.94 -10.12
CA THR A 66 -10.44 8.33 -10.55
C THR A 66 -9.43 7.22 -10.25
N THR A 67 -8.36 7.17 -11.04
CA THR A 67 -7.31 6.18 -10.82
C THR A 67 -6.38 6.66 -9.71
N VAL A 68 -6.41 5.98 -8.55
CA VAL A 68 -5.50 6.21 -7.44
C VAL A 68 -4.54 5.03 -7.34
N SER A 69 -3.25 5.32 -7.17
CA SER A 69 -2.22 4.33 -6.83
C SER A 69 -1.59 4.72 -5.51
N VAL A 70 -1.36 3.75 -4.65
CA VAL A 70 -0.77 3.98 -3.33
C VAL A 70 0.49 3.14 -3.16
N VAL A 71 1.57 3.80 -2.78
CA VAL A 71 2.79 3.15 -2.30
C VAL A 71 2.67 3.04 -0.79
N THR A 72 2.47 1.83 -0.28
CA THR A 72 2.21 1.60 1.15
C THR A 72 3.46 1.74 2.01
N SER A 73 3.28 1.96 3.31
CA SER A 73 4.39 2.01 4.27
C SER A 73 5.22 0.72 4.24
N LYS A 74 4.56 -0.43 4.12
CA LYS A 74 5.23 -1.73 4.02
C LYS A 74 6.13 -1.80 2.78
N LEU A 75 5.67 -1.31 1.63
CA LEU A 75 6.47 -1.28 0.41
C LEU A 75 7.69 -0.34 0.56
N ILE A 76 7.52 0.80 1.21
CA ILE A 76 8.60 1.75 1.49
C ILE A 76 9.62 1.13 2.44
N GLU A 77 9.18 0.47 3.50
CA GLU A 77 10.06 -0.19 4.47
C GLU A 77 10.88 -1.32 3.84
N ASP A 78 10.28 -2.12 2.98
CA ASP A 78 10.95 -3.28 2.37
C ASP A 78 11.90 -2.88 1.24
N ARG A 79 11.55 -1.87 0.44
CA ARG A 79 12.36 -1.43 -0.70
C ARG A 79 13.39 -0.37 -0.35
N LYS A 80 13.20 0.36 0.76
CA LYS A 80 14.06 1.45 1.22
C LYS A 80 14.43 2.44 0.10
N PRO A 81 13.44 3.03 -0.59
CA PRO A 81 13.72 3.95 -1.68
C PRO A 81 14.48 5.18 -1.20
N ASN A 82 15.41 5.67 -2.02
CA ASN A 82 16.26 6.80 -1.67
C ASN A 82 15.57 8.15 -1.95
N ASP A 83 14.73 8.20 -2.95
CA ASP A 83 14.02 9.41 -3.38
C ASP A 83 12.57 9.13 -3.79
N LEU A 84 11.83 10.19 -4.13
CA LEU A 84 10.42 10.09 -4.50
C LEU A 84 10.23 9.26 -5.77
N ILE A 85 11.10 9.39 -6.77
CA ILE A 85 10.93 8.66 -8.03
C ILE A 85 11.23 7.18 -7.86
N ASP A 86 12.18 6.83 -7.02
CA ASP A 86 12.47 5.44 -6.67
C ASP A 86 11.27 4.81 -5.92
N ALA A 87 10.68 5.53 -4.98
CA ALA A 87 9.45 5.10 -4.31
C ALA A 87 8.30 4.86 -5.30
N LEU A 88 8.19 5.72 -6.33
CA LEU A 88 7.14 5.65 -7.34
C LEU A 88 7.45 4.69 -8.51
N SER A 89 8.58 4.02 -8.53
CA SER A 89 8.99 3.14 -9.63
C SER A 89 8.05 1.97 -9.89
N SER A 90 7.25 1.57 -8.89
CA SER A 90 6.19 0.56 -9.02
C SER A 90 4.87 1.12 -9.57
N VAL A 91 4.74 2.44 -9.67
CA VAL A 91 3.50 3.09 -10.09
C VAL A 91 3.52 3.30 -11.61
N SER A 92 2.60 2.65 -12.32
CA SER A 92 2.51 2.77 -13.77
C SER A 92 2.18 4.20 -14.23
N GLY A 93 2.77 4.63 -15.35
CA GLY A 93 2.53 5.95 -15.93
C GLY A 93 3.16 7.11 -15.15
N VAL A 94 4.12 6.81 -14.29
CA VAL A 94 4.95 7.78 -13.57
C VAL A 94 6.39 7.66 -14.06
N SER A 95 7.03 8.77 -14.31
CA SER A 95 8.43 8.83 -14.70
C SER A 95 9.10 10.08 -14.13
N GLN A 96 10.42 10.06 -14.11
CA GLN A 96 11.21 11.20 -13.65
C GLN A 96 11.13 12.34 -14.66
N ALA A 97 10.92 13.56 -14.18
CA ALA A 97 11.11 14.77 -14.93
C ALA A 97 12.52 15.35 -14.68
N ASN A 98 12.79 16.53 -15.25
CA ASN A 98 14.07 17.20 -15.03
C ASN A 98 14.14 17.74 -13.59
N THR A 99 15.06 17.21 -12.79
CA THR A 99 15.28 17.58 -11.38
C THR A 99 16.29 18.73 -11.22
N LEU A 100 16.77 19.32 -12.33
CA LEU A 100 17.86 20.32 -12.34
C LEU A 100 19.11 19.84 -11.57
N GLY A 101 19.53 18.61 -11.85
CA GLY A 101 20.71 18.03 -11.20
C GLY A 101 20.42 17.48 -9.81
N GLY A 102 19.17 17.14 -9.50
CA GLY A 102 18.80 16.55 -8.21
C GLY A 102 18.50 17.56 -7.11
N ILE A 103 18.22 18.83 -7.45
CA ILE A 103 17.93 19.87 -6.44
C ILE A 103 16.54 19.69 -5.82
N PHE A 104 15.59 19.10 -6.57
CA PHE A 104 14.23 18.87 -6.10
C PHE A 104 13.59 17.68 -6.81
N ASP A 105 12.50 17.19 -6.24
CA ASP A 105 11.70 16.15 -6.84
C ASP A 105 10.93 16.70 -8.04
N ALA A 106 10.98 15.96 -9.16
CA ALA A 106 10.23 16.28 -10.36
C ALA A 106 9.69 15.01 -11.00
N VAL A 107 8.36 14.93 -11.11
CA VAL A 107 7.65 13.72 -11.51
C VAL A 107 6.67 14.02 -12.63
N GLN A 108 6.79 13.27 -13.73
CA GLN A 108 5.78 13.25 -14.78
C GLN A 108 4.74 12.18 -14.53
N LYS A 109 3.49 12.50 -14.76
CA LYS A 109 2.33 11.60 -14.62
C LYS A 109 1.64 11.53 -15.99
N ARG A 110 1.61 10.34 -16.60
CA ARG A 110 1.05 10.13 -17.93
C ARG A 110 1.66 11.08 -19.00
N GLY A 111 2.94 11.40 -18.85
CA GLY A 111 3.66 12.33 -19.75
C GLY A 111 3.42 13.83 -19.47
N PHE A 112 2.58 14.17 -18.51
CA PHE A 112 2.36 15.53 -18.06
C PHE A 112 3.11 15.82 -16.77
N GLY A 113 3.43 17.08 -16.54
CA GLY A 113 4.18 17.54 -15.40
C GLY A 113 5.59 17.96 -15.77
N GLY A 114 6.11 18.88 -15.00
CA GLY A 114 7.43 19.45 -15.18
C GLY A 114 8.10 19.76 -13.85
N ASN A 115 9.12 20.59 -13.91
CA ASN A 115 9.92 20.93 -12.73
C ASN A 115 9.15 21.73 -11.68
N ARG A 116 8.06 22.41 -12.07
CA ARG A 116 7.32 23.35 -11.22
C ARG A 116 5.83 23.34 -11.54
N ASP A 117 5.27 22.16 -11.72
CA ASP A 117 3.85 21.99 -12.03
C ASP A 117 2.95 22.04 -10.78
N ASN A 118 3.56 22.25 -9.61
CA ASN A 118 2.86 22.31 -8.32
C ASN A 118 2.04 21.05 -7.98
N SER A 119 2.31 19.95 -8.65
CA SER A 119 1.55 18.72 -8.52
C SER A 119 2.04 17.77 -7.41
N ILE A 120 3.15 18.14 -6.75
CA ILE A 120 3.63 17.41 -5.58
C ILE A 120 3.07 18.06 -4.33
N MET A 121 2.40 17.27 -3.52
CA MET A 121 1.77 17.68 -2.27
C MET A 121 2.39 16.97 -1.09
N ARG A 122 2.33 17.59 0.07
CA ARG A 122 2.68 17.00 1.34
C ARG A 122 1.51 17.14 2.29
N ASN A 123 0.96 15.99 2.73
CA ASN A 123 -0.25 15.95 3.57
C ASN A 123 -1.43 16.75 2.97
N GLY A 124 -1.61 16.67 1.65
CA GLY A 124 -2.69 17.35 0.93
C GLY A 124 -2.49 18.85 0.68
N ILE A 125 -1.35 19.41 1.08
CA ILE A 125 -0.97 20.80 0.84
C ILE A 125 0.13 20.83 -0.22
N GLN A 126 0.03 21.78 -1.14
CA GLN A 126 1.02 21.96 -2.19
C GLN A 126 2.42 22.15 -1.60
N ALA A 127 3.35 21.30 -1.98
CA ALA A 127 4.74 21.39 -1.57
C ALA A 127 5.52 22.29 -2.56
N GLY A 128 6.43 23.09 -2.01
CA GLY A 128 7.38 23.83 -2.84
C GLY A 128 8.39 22.91 -3.54
N PRO A 129 9.17 23.46 -4.49
CA PRO A 129 10.24 22.70 -5.13
C PRO A 129 11.33 22.35 -4.12
N SER A 130 11.28 21.12 -3.61
CA SER A 130 12.19 20.57 -2.61
C SER A 130 12.20 19.05 -2.70
N HIS A 131 13.03 18.39 -1.89
CA HIS A 131 12.90 16.97 -1.64
C HIS A 131 11.74 16.73 -0.68
N ASN A 132 10.72 16.05 -1.17
CA ASN A 132 9.48 15.80 -0.41
C ASN A 132 9.44 14.41 0.20
N PHE A 133 10.31 13.50 -0.25
CA PHE A 133 10.43 12.14 0.24
C PHE A 133 11.59 12.03 1.25
N GLY A 134 11.41 11.19 2.28
CA GLY A 134 12.45 10.96 3.29
C GLY A 134 11.97 10.04 4.42
N ALA A 135 12.76 9.92 5.48
CA ALA A 135 12.50 9.02 6.62
C ALA A 135 11.17 9.26 7.35
N THR A 136 10.60 10.45 7.22
CA THR A 136 9.29 10.81 7.78
C THR A 136 8.11 10.40 6.90
N THR A 137 8.37 9.90 5.68
CA THR A 137 7.31 9.47 4.77
C THR A 137 6.69 8.17 5.26
N GLU A 138 5.37 8.13 5.32
CA GLU A 138 4.59 6.94 5.63
C GLU A 138 4.09 6.28 4.35
N THR A 139 3.44 7.05 3.48
CA THR A 139 2.88 6.57 2.23
C THR A 139 3.00 7.62 1.14
N VAL A 140 2.90 7.18 -0.11
CA VAL A 140 2.79 8.09 -1.26
C VAL A 140 1.56 7.70 -2.06
N GLU A 141 0.66 8.64 -2.25
CA GLU A 141 -0.54 8.48 -3.06
C GLU A 141 -0.39 9.22 -4.38
N VAL A 142 -0.82 8.59 -5.47
CA VAL A 142 -0.81 9.19 -6.81
C VAL A 142 -2.22 9.18 -7.37
N LEU A 143 -2.80 10.36 -7.53
CA LEU A 143 -4.04 10.55 -8.27
C LEU A 143 -3.68 10.79 -9.74
N LYS A 144 -4.13 9.93 -10.63
CA LYS A 144 -3.81 9.99 -12.07
C LYS A 144 -4.98 10.57 -12.86
N GLY A 145 -4.76 11.70 -13.50
CA GLY A 145 -5.75 12.41 -14.30
C GLY A 145 -6.06 13.79 -13.75
N PRO A 146 -7.02 14.52 -14.35
CA PRO A 146 -7.30 15.90 -13.98
C PRO A 146 -7.72 16.03 -12.51
N ALA A 147 -7.00 16.82 -11.74
CA ALA A 147 -7.23 17.07 -10.33
C ALA A 147 -7.64 18.51 -10.00
N SER A 148 -7.83 19.32 -11.03
CA SER A 148 -8.08 20.78 -10.88
C SER A 148 -9.32 21.12 -10.07
N VAL A 149 -10.36 20.28 -10.08
CA VAL A 149 -11.56 20.45 -9.27
C VAL A 149 -11.24 20.38 -7.77
N LEU A 150 -10.30 19.55 -7.39
CA LEU A 150 -9.94 19.31 -5.98
C LEU A 150 -8.81 20.22 -5.50
N TYR A 151 -7.89 20.57 -6.40
CA TYR A 151 -6.60 21.16 -6.04
C TYR A 151 -6.27 22.44 -6.81
N GLY A 152 -7.20 22.98 -7.56
CA GLY A 152 -7.00 24.21 -8.34
C GLY A 152 -6.18 23.98 -9.62
N ILE A 153 -5.39 24.97 -10.02
CA ILE A 153 -4.63 24.91 -11.27
C ILE A 153 -3.54 23.84 -11.15
N GLN A 154 -3.70 22.75 -11.89
CA GLN A 154 -2.80 21.60 -11.91
C GLN A 154 -2.66 21.06 -13.32
N ASP A 155 -1.57 20.38 -13.60
CA ASP A 155 -1.39 19.64 -14.83
C ASP A 155 -2.40 18.49 -14.96
N PRO A 156 -2.85 18.15 -16.17
CA PRO A 156 -3.85 17.12 -16.38
C PRO A 156 -3.36 15.70 -16.05
N GLY A 157 -2.06 15.52 -15.84
CA GLY A 157 -1.47 14.23 -15.44
C GLY A 157 -1.89 13.76 -14.06
N GLY A 158 -2.22 14.68 -13.15
CA GLY A 158 -2.61 14.37 -11.79
C GLY A 158 -1.64 14.92 -10.74
N ILE A 159 -1.75 14.39 -9.53
CA ILE A 159 -0.95 14.83 -8.37
C ILE A 159 -0.29 13.67 -7.66
N VAL A 160 0.80 13.96 -6.96
CA VAL A 160 1.48 13.06 -6.03
C VAL A 160 1.36 13.65 -4.63
N ASN A 161 0.81 12.89 -3.68
CA ASN A 161 0.69 13.32 -2.30
C ASN A 161 1.57 12.47 -1.40
N VAL A 162 2.55 13.08 -0.77
CA VAL A 162 3.44 12.44 0.20
C VAL A 162 2.82 12.61 1.59
N ILE A 163 2.48 11.50 2.22
CA ILE A 163 1.90 11.47 3.56
C ILE A 163 2.99 11.16 4.56
N THR A 164 3.08 11.98 5.60
CA THR A 164 4.05 11.80 6.67
C THR A 164 3.49 10.97 7.81
N LYS A 165 4.39 10.29 8.52
CA LYS A 165 4.08 9.53 9.73
C LYS A 165 3.39 10.44 10.75
N LYS A 166 2.30 9.93 11.32
CA LYS A 166 1.58 10.60 12.42
C LYS A 166 2.31 10.37 13.75
N PRO A 167 2.22 11.30 14.72
CA PRO A 167 2.69 11.07 16.08
C PRO A 167 2.01 9.82 16.67
N GLN A 168 2.80 8.99 17.35
CA GLN A 168 2.32 7.80 18.04
C GLN A 168 2.24 8.06 19.54
N GLN A 169 1.29 7.42 20.23
CA GLN A 169 1.18 7.54 21.69
C GLN A 169 2.29 6.78 22.41
N GLU A 170 2.79 5.72 21.80
CA GLU A 170 3.88 4.91 22.33
C GLU A 170 5.21 5.30 21.68
N SER A 171 6.28 5.31 22.48
CA SER A 171 7.63 5.57 21.98
C SER A 171 8.12 4.40 21.15
N LYS A 172 8.39 4.62 19.87
CA LYS A 172 8.95 3.62 18.95
C LYS A 172 10.36 4.04 18.53
N HIS A 173 11.35 3.22 18.86
CA HIS A 173 12.72 3.39 18.40
C HIS A 173 12.96 2.46 17.22
N VAL A 174 13.33 3.01 16.07
CA VAL A 174 13.73 2.26 14.89
C VAL A 174 15.21 2.49 14.67
N ILE A 175 16.00 1.42 14.78
CA ILE A 175 17.42 1.41 14.44
C ILE A 175 17.50 0.86 13.01
N GLY A 176 17.98 1.70 12.10
CA GLY A 176 18.16 1.35 10.68
C GLY A 176 19.54 0.81 10.37
#